data_0e8c9269adbfbcd7dd7ec8754a0857d8
#
_entry.id   0e8c9269adbfbcd7dd7ec8754a0857d8
#
_cell.length_a   1.000
_cell.length_b   1.000
_cell.length_c   1.000
_cell.angle_alpha   90.00
_cell.angle_beta   90.00
_cell.angle_gamma   90.00
#
_symmetry.space_group_name_H-M   'P 1'
#
loop_
_entity.id
_entity.type
_entity.pdbx_description
1 polymer ?
#
loop_
_entity_poly.entity_id
_entity_poly.type
_entity_poly.pdbx_seq_one_letter_code
_entity_poly.pdbx_strand_id
1 'polypeptide(L)'
;MALPDRKPMLQVEGIKKYFPIEKGLFRRVVGQVKAVDDVELEVRQGETLGLVGESGCGKTTLGRCIVRAIEPTEGRILLRLDGDRMTDLLQLGKQDLRAQRRHMQMIFQDPYSSLDPRKTILDIVAQPLRANRMGSSSEIEDRVRDLVELVGLNVESLIRYPHAFSGGQRQRIGIARALATNPRIVIADEPVSALDVSVQAQILNLLQDLQAEFDLTMLFIAHDLSVVEHVSDRVAVMYVGKIVETAETEELYLHPLHPYTEALLSAVSVPDPDIGQDHMILPGEAANPADLPSGCYFHPRCRYAEDRCRTETPAWTEARPGHFARCHFAGELELTGVDA
;
A
#
# COMPACT_ATOMS: atom_id res chain seq x y z
N MET A 1 14.90 -12.83 12.25
CA MET A 1 15.50 -11.99 13.31
C MET A 1 14.41 -10.99 13.70
N ALA A 2 13.88 -11.03 14.95
CA ALA A 2 12.81 -10.14 15.37
C ALA A 2 13.20 -8.68 15.07
N LEU A 3 12.32 -7.93 14.41
CA LEU A 3 12.53 -6.50 14.17
C LEU A 3 12.69 -5.81 15.54
N PRO A 4 13.71 -4.95 15.73
CA PRO A 4 13.86 -4.20 16.96
C PRO A 4 12.58 -3.39 17.22
N ASP A 5 12.34 -3.04 18.48
CA ASP A 5 11.18 -2.25 18.95
C ASP A 5 11.20 -0.85 18.28
N ARG A 6 10.88 -0.83 16.97
CA ARG A 6 10.89 0.37 16.13
C ARG A 6 9.64 1.19 16.44
N LYS A 7 9.82 2.49 16.64
CA LYS A 7 8.71 3.40 16.90
C LYS A 7 7.78 3.53 15.67
N PRO A 8 6.46 3.69 15.88
CA PRO A 8 5.55 3.96 14.79
C PRO A 8 5.93 5.22 14.01
N MET A 9 6.00 5.14 12.68
CA MET A 9 6.12 6.28 11.78
C MET A 9 4.75 6.78 11.36
N LEU A 10 3.85 5.86 11.01
CA LEU A 10 2.47 6.12 10.62
C LEU A 10 1.54 5.25 11.45
N GLN A 11 0.46 5.85 11.97
CA GLN A 11 -0.66 5.11 12.56
C GLN A 11 -1.96 5.57 11.91
N VAL A 12 -2.76 4.61 11.50
CA VAL A 12 -4.08 4.78 10.91
C VAL A 12 -5.07 4.19 11.89
N GLU A 13 -6.01 4.98 12.38
CA GLU A 13 -6.95 4.58 13.45
C GLU A 13 -8.38 4.78 12.98
N GLY A 14 -9.12 3.67 12.83
CA GLY A 14 -10.54 3.65 12.50
C GLY A 14 -10.87 4.40 11.20
N ILE A 15 -9.95 4.38 10.21
CA ILE A 15 -10.18 5.10 8.95
C ILE A 15 -11.33 4.47 8.18
N LYS A 16 -12.27 5.34 7.79
CA LYS A 16 -13.38 5.02 6.89
C LYS A 16 -13.35 5.91 5.66
N LYS A 17 -13.63 5.32 4.51
CA LYS A 17 -13.91 6.07 3.28
C LYS A 17 -15.10 5.47 2.57
N TYR A 18 -16.21 6.22 2.61
CA TYR A 18 -17.48 5.86 1.98
C TYR A 18 -17.76 6.83 0.82
N PHE A 19 -18.06 6.27 -0.34
CA PHE A 19 -18.45 7.04 -1.51
C PHE A 19 -19.97 6.97 -1.68
N PRO A 20 -20.68 8.11 -1.79
CA PRO A 20 -22.13 8.10 -1.97
C PRO A 20 -22.51 7.55 -3.36
N ILE A 21 -23.54 6.71 -3.40
CA ILE A 21 -24.19 6.27 -4.64
C ILE A 21 -25.35 7.23 -4.89
N GLU A 22 -25.22 8.06 -5.92
CA GLU A 22 -26.24 9.04 -6.31
C GLU A 22 -27.12 8.48 -7.44
N LYS A 23 -28.44 8.63 -7.35
CA LYS A 23 -29.40 8.26 -8.42
C LYS A 23 -30.34 9.42 -8.77
N GLY A 24 -30.73 9.42 -10.05
CA GLY A 24 -31.70 10.37 -10.60
C GLY A 24 -31.16 11.77 -10.89
N LEU A 25 -32.00 12.61 -11.50
CA LEU A 25 -31.65 13.97 -11.93
C LEU A 25 -31.29 14.90 -10.74
N PHE A 26 -31.82 14.61 -9.56
CA PHE A 26 -31.55 15.37 -8.32
C PHE A 26 -30.44 14.78 -7.45
N ARG A 27 -29.63 13.85 -7.99
CA ARG A 27 -28.48 13.22 -7.28
C ARG A 27 -28.79 12.78 -5.85
N ARG A 28 -29.94 12.12 -5.64
CA ARG A 28 -30.29 11.61 -4.31
C ARG A 28 -29.35 10.46 -3.93
N VAL A 29 -28.76 10.56 -2.75
CA VAL A 29 -27.95 9.48 -2.18
C VAL A 29 -28.86 8.29 -1.84
N VAL A 30 -28.64 7.15 -2.48
CA VAL A 30 -29.42 5.91 -2.32
C VAL A 30 -28.64 4.79 -1.64
N GLY A 31 -27.35 4.99 -1.40
CA GLY A 31 -26.46 4.03 -0.77
C GLY A 31 -25.04 4.58 -0.68
N GLN A 32 -24.13 3.75 -0.19
CA GLN A 32 -22.72 4.11 -0.06
C GLN A 32 -21.85 2.92 -0.45
N VAL A 33 -20.75 3.16 -1.15
CA VAL A 33 -19.69 2.18 -1.38
C VAL A 33 -18.67 2.34 -0.23
N LYS A 34 -18.54 1.34 0.61
CA LYS A 34 -17.59 1.31 1.74
C LYS A 34 -16.23 0.83 1.25
N ALA A 35 -15.47 1.72 0.61
CA ALA A 35 -14.17 1.37 0.03
C ALA A 35 -13.09 1.12 1.08
N VAL A 36 -13.15 1.79 2.22
CA VAL A 36 -12.34 1.56 3.42
C VAL A 36 -13.28 1.61 4.60
N ASP A 37 -13.29 0.59 5.46
CA ASP A 37 -14.25 0.42 6.53
C ASP A 37 -13.58 0.00 7.83
N ASP A 38 -13.32 0.99 8.69
CA ASP A 38 -12.75 0.79 10.02
C ASP A 38 -11.36 0.13 9.99
N VAL A 39 -10.44 0.75 9.23
CA VAL A 39 -9.07 0.27 9.08
C VAL A 39 -8.18 0.81 10.19
N GLU A 40 -7.50 -0.11 10.84
CA GLU A 40 -6.38 0.13 11.75
C GLU A 40 -5.10 -0.41 11.11
N LEU A 41 -4.05 0.41 11.07
CA LEU A 41 -2.77 0.05 10.48
C LEU A 41 -1.64 0.83 11.14
N GLU A 42 -0.51 0.16 11.38
CA GLU A 42 0.71 0.79 11.86
C GLU A 42 1.87 0.45 10.95
N VAL A 43 2.63 1.48 10.54
CA VAL A 43 3.90 1.34 9.82
C VAL A 43 5.01 1.88 10.72
N ARG A 44 6.03 1.06 11.00
CA ARG A 44 7.16 1.42 11.87
C ARG A 44 8.22 2.17 11.09
N GLN A 45 9.06 2.92 11.78
CA GLN A 45 10.14 3.66 11.14
C GLN A 45 11.13 2.72 10.46
N GLY A 46 11.48 3.01 9.20
CA GLY A 46 12.45 2.23 8.42
C GLY A 46 11.96 0.82 8.08
N GLU A 47 10.65 0.51 8.20
CA GLU A 47 10.10 -0.75 7.71
C GLU A 47 9.40 -0.58 6.36
N THR A 48 9.32 -1.67 5.62
CA THR A 48 8.41 -1.84 4.50
C THR A 48 7.25 -2.70 4.96
N LEU A 49 6.05 -2.09 5.07
CA LEU A 49 4.80 -2.82 5.30
C LEU A 49 4.12 -3.13 3.96
N GLY A 50 3.97 -4.41 3.63
CA GLY A 50 3.21 -4.86 2.48
C GLY A 50 1.70 -4.75 2.75
N LEU A 51 0.93 -4.24 1.80
CA LEU A 51 -0.55 -4.24 1.85
C LEU A 51 -1.08 -5.01 0.65
N VAL A 52 -1.66 -6.17 0.91
CA VAL A 52 -2.12 -7.11 -0.13
C VAL A 52 -3.61 -7.36 -0.08
N GLY A 53 -4.17 -7.92 -1.14
CA GLY A 53 -5.56 -8.32 -1.27
C GLY A 53 -6.06 -8.24 -2.71
N GLU A 54 -7.23 -8.79 -2.99
CA GLU A 54 -7.83 -8.79 -4.34
C GLU A 54 -7.99 -7.38 -4.92
N SER A 55 -8.04 -7.29 -6.26
CA SER A 55 -8.30 -6.03 -6.95
C SER A 55 -9.65 -5.43 -6.49
N GLY A 56 -9.66 -4.12 -6.24
CA GLY A 56 -10.87 -3.42 -5.78
C GLY A 56 -11.17 -3.54 -4.28
N CYS A 57 -10.37 -4.23 -3.46
CA CYS A 57 -10.62 -4.36 -2.02
C CYS A 57 -10.37 -3.07 -1.21
N GLY A 58 -9.84 -1.99 -1.82
CA GLY A 58 -9.70 -0.67 -1.18
C GLY A 58 -8.27 -0.19 -0.93
N LYS A 59 -7.23 -0.95 -1.27
CA LYS A 59 -5.81 -0.64 -1.03
C LYS A 59 -5.39 0.75 -1.53
N THR A 60 -5.59 1.01 -2.81
CA THR A 60 -5.29 2.32 -3.43
C THR A 60 -6.08 3.45 -2.76
N THR A 61 -7.35 3.20 -2.38
CA THR A 61 -8.16 4.19 -1.67
C THR A 61 -7.58 4.51 -0.31
N LEU A 62 -7.15 3.49 0.45
CA LEU A 62 -6.48 3.67 1.73
C LEU A 62 -5.17 4.46 1.57
N GLY A 63 -4.30 4.10 0.62
CA GLY A 63 -3.07 4.83 0.34
C GLY A 63 -3.33 6.31 0.01
N ARG A 64 -4.34 6.60 -0.80
CA ARG A 64 -4.76 7.98 -1.13
C ARG A 64 -5.36 8.73 0.06
N CYS A 65 -6.04 8.04 0.97
CA CYS A 65 -6.52 8.63 2.22
C CYS A 65 -5.33 9.00 3.13
N ILE A 66 -4.33 8.14 3.24
CA ILE A 66 -3.14 8.37 4.07
C ILE A 66 -2.42 9.66 3.65
N VAL A 67 -2.17 9.87 2.35
CA VAL A 67 -1.56 11.12 1.85
C VAL A 67 -2.56 12.28 1.74
N ARG A 68 -3.82 12.08 2.16
CA ARG A 68 -4.92 13.05 2.02
C ARG A 68 -5.10 13.57 0.59
N ALA A 69 -4.86 12.71 -0.42
CA ALA A 69 -5.31 12.96 -1.79
C ALA A 69 -6.82 12.79 -1.91
N ILE A 70 -7.38 11.90 -1.08
CA ILE A 70 -8.82 11.71 -0.85
C ILE A 70 -9.08 11.94 0.64
N GLU A 71 -10.04 12.80 1.00
CA GLU A 71 -10.40 13.00 2.39
C GLU A 71 -11.14 11.75 2.93
N PRO A 72 -10.68 11.16 4.06
CA PRO A 72 -11.43 10.13 4.76
C PRO A 72 -12.81 10.63 5.20
N THR A 73 -13.74 9.71 5.42
CA THR A 73 -15.06 10.02 6.00
C THR A 73 -14.96 10.15 7.51
N GLU A 74 -14.18 9.27 8.15
CA GLU A 74 -13.95 9.23 9.60
C GLU A 74 -12.55 8.68 9.91
N GLY A 75 -12.14 8.77 11.17
CA GLY A 75 -10.92 8.20 11.71
C GLY A 75 -9.80 9.22 11.93
N ARG A 76 -8.58 8.73 12.14
CA ARG A 76 -7.37 9.55 12.35
C ARG A 76 -6.19 8.99 11.57
N ILE A 77 -5.29 9.89 11.13
CA ILE A 77 -4.03 9.54 10.50
C ILE A 77 -2.94 10.29 11.23
N LEU A 78 -2.16 9.56 12.00
CA LEU A 78 -1.09 10.09 12.82
C LEU A 78 0.26 9.83 12.13
N LEU A 79 1.04 10.87 11.93
CA LEU A 79 2.38 10.79 11.33
C LEU A 79 3.42 11.36 12.28
N ARG A 80 4.55 10.67 12.42
CA ARG A 80 5.71 11.13 13.18
C ARG A 80 6.51 12.13 12.35
N LEU A 81 6.43 13.40 12.71
CA LEU A 81 7.07 14.48 11.95
C LEU A 81 8.33 14.99 12.64
N ASP A 82 8.25 15.28 13.94
CA ASP A 82 9.34 15.87 14.70
C ASP A 82 9.54 15.09 16.01
N GLY A 83 10.73 14.50 16.17
CA GLY A 83 11.07 13.72 17.36
C GLY A 83 10.05 12.61 17.63
N ASP A 84 9.52 12.54 18.86
CA ASP A 84 8.57 11.52 19.28
C ASP A 84 7.10 11.92 19.12
N ARG A 85 6.82 13.12 18.61
CA ARG A 85 5.45 13.62 18.50
C ARG A 85 4.76 13.07 17.25
N MET A 86 3.60 12.45 17.47
CA MET A 86 2.65 12.08 16.41
C MET A 86 1.72 13.27 16.11
N THR A 87 1.54 13.57 14.84
CA THR A 87 0.67 14.67 14.38
C THR A 87 -0.52 14.07 13.62
N ASP A 88 -1.73 14.42 14.04
CA ASP A 88 -2.94 14.02 13.32
C ASP A 88 -3.11 14.87 12.06
N LEU A 89 -2.90 14.24 10.91
CA LEU A 89 -2.97 14.90 9.62
C LEU A 89 -4.38 15.41 9.28
N LEU A 90 -5.44 14.80 9.84
CA LEU A 90 -6.82 15.18 9.55
C LEU A 90 -7.23 16.47 10.28
N GLN A 91 -6.53 16.82 11.37
CA GLN A 91 -6.75 18.06 12.11
C GLN A 91 -6.00 19.26 11.49
N LEU A 92 -5.11 19.02 10.52
CA LEU A 92 -4.32 20.07 9.90
C LEU A 92 -5.13 20.88 8.89
N GLY A 93 -4.99 22.22 8.99
CA GLY A 93 -5.48 23.14 7.96
C GLY A 93 -4.72 22.97 6.62
N LYS A 94 -5.23 23.56 5.54
CA LYS A 94 -4.64 23.42 4.19
C LYS A 94 -3.17 23.84 4.09
N GLN A 95 -2.76 24.88 4.81
CA GLN A 95 -1.38 25.39 4.78
C GLN A 95 -0.43 24.43 5.50
N ASP A 96 -0.80 24.00 6.72
CA ASP A 96 -0.01 23.06 7.52
C ASP A 96 0.10 21.72 6.85
N LEU A 97 -1.02 21.20 6.32
CA LEU A 97 -1.03 19.95 5.55
C LEU A 97 -0.07 20.02 4.34
N ARG A 98 -0.08 21.15 3.61
CA ARG A 98 0.85 21.33 2.49
C ARG A 98 2.31 21.24 2.94
N ALA A 99 2.65 21.86 4.08
CA ALA A 99 3.98 21.77 4.65
C ALA A 99 4.36 20.33 5.05
N GLN A 100 3.39 19.53 5.54
CA GLN A 100 3.64 18.15 5.95
C GLN A 100 3.69 17.15 4.78
N ARG A 101 3.03 17.44 3.67
CA ARG A 101 3.03 16.58 2.47
C ARG A 101 4.43 16.34 1.88
N ARG A 102 5.41 17.22 2.15
CA ARG A 102 6.80 16.98 1.74
C ARG A 102 7.39 15.71 2.37
N HIS A 103 6.88 15.33 3.56
CA HIS A 103 7.35 14.16 4.31
C HIS A 103 6.64 12.86 3.90
N MET A 104 5.59 12.97 3.10
CA MET A 104 4.80 11.84 2.59
C MET A 104 4.71 11.94 1.08
N GLN A 105 5.17 10.96 0.37
CA GLN A 105 5.08 10.93 -1.08
C GLN A 105 4.43 9.64 -1.56
N MET A 106 3.97 9.64 -2.81
CA MET A 106 3.31 8.49 -3.40
C MET A 106 3.94 8.16 -4.75
N ILE A 107 4.26 6.88 -4.95
CA ILE A 107 4.60 6.29 -6.23
C ILE A 107 3.29 5.71 -6.78
N PHE A 108 2.90 6.08 -7.99
CA PHE A 108 1.61 5.72 -8.57
C PHE A 108 1.71 4.44 -9.40
N GLN A 109 0.60 3.72 -9.49
CA GLN A 109 0.44 2.47 -10.19
C GLN A 109 0.74 2.57 -11.70
N ASP A 110 0.24 3.61 -12.36
CA ASP A 110 0.42 3.80 -13.81
C ASP A 110 1.51 4.85 -14.10
N PRO A 111 2.69 4.42 -14.57
CA PRO A 111 3.77 5.33 -14.92
C PRO A 111 3.45 6.21 -16.12
N TYR A 112 2.45 5.86 -16.93
CA TYR A 112 2.05 6.64 -18.11
C TYR A 112 1.18 7.83 -17.73
N SER A 113 0.15 7.63 -16.92
CA SER A 113 -0.76 8.70 -16.50
C SER A 113 -0.20 9.57 -15.39
N SER A 114 0.81 9.08 -14.64
CA SER A 114 1.39 9.79 -13.50
C SER A 114 2.34 10.94 -13.88
N LEU A 115 2.85 10.96 -15.13
CA LEU A 115 3.80 11.95 -15.62
C LEU A 115 3.11 12.87 -16.66
N ASP A 116 3.19 14.21 -16.46
CA ASP A 116 2.66 15.18 -17.45
C ASP A 116 3.48 15.08 -18.76
N PRO A 117 2.90 14.61 -19.88
CA PRO A 117 3.63 14.39 -21.13
C PRO A 117 4.18 15.67 -21.78
N ARG A 118 3.74 16.85 -21.31
CA ARG A 118 4.16 18.16 -21.81
C ARG A 118 5.35 18.75 -21.07
N LYS A 119 5.79 18.09 -19.99
CA LYS A 119 6.92 18.53 -19.16
C LYS A 119 8.15 17.68 -19.43
N THR A 120 9.32 18.32 -19.31
CA THR A 120 10.59 17.58 -19.33
C THR A 120 10.77 16.76 -18.07
N ILE A 121 11.69 15.80 -18.09
CA ILE A 121 12.02 15.00 -16.89
C ILE A 121 12.51 15.91 -15.76
N LEU A 122 13.35 16.89 -16.06
CA LEU A 122 13.78 17.90 -15.10
C LEU A 122 12.58 18.57 -14.41
N ASP A 123 11.59 19.02 -15.19
CA ASP A 123 10.43 19.72 -14.63
C ASP A 123 9.54 18.81 -13.77
N ILE A 124 9.41 17.53 -14.18
CA ILE A 124 8.63 16.52 -13.46
C ILE A 124 9.25 16.22 -12.10
N VAL A 125 10.55 15.93 -12.06
CA VAL A 125 11.26 15.58 -10.81
C VAL A 125 11.42 16.82 -9.93
N ALA A 126 11.65 18.00 -10.48
CA ALA A 126 11.74 19.26 -9.75
C ALA A 126 10.39 19.73 -9.19
N GLN A 127 9.27 19.23 -9.68
CA GLN A 127 7.94 19.74 -9.31
C GLN A 127 7.67 19.73 -7.79
N PRO A 128 7.94 18.65 -7.02
CA PRO A 128 7.75 18.65 -5.57
C PRO A 128 8.65 19.68 -4.86
N LEU A 129 9.89 19.84 -5.29
CA LEU A 129 10.85 20.81 -4.72
C LEU A 129 10.35 22.25 -4.93
N ARG A 130 9.98 22.59 -6.16
CA ARG A 130 9.44 23.92 -6.51
C ARG A 130 8.14 24.22 -5.76
N ALA A 131 7.23 23.22 -5.67
CA ALA A 131 5.96 23.36 -4.95
C ALA A 131 6.16 23.64 -3.46
N ASN A 132 7.21 23.10 -2.86
CA ASN A 132 7.55 23.29 -1.45
C ASN A 132 8.59 24.40 -1.22
N ARG A 133 9.04 25.11 -2.27
CA ARG A 133 10.05 26.18 -2.23
C ARG A 133 11.36 25.71 -1.57
N MET A 134 11.83 24.53 -1.94
CA MET A 134 13.01 23.89 -1.39
C MET A 134 14.24 24.21 -2.24
N GLY A 135 14.88 25.33 -1.99
CA GLY A 135 16.11 25.76 -2.67
C GLY A 135 15.93 26.71 -3.86
N SER A 136 17.05 27.22 -4.36
CA SER A 136 17.17 28.00 -5.59
C SER A 136 17.01 27.10 -6.83
N SER A 137 16.92 27.71 -8.01
CA SER A 137 16.82 26.95 -9.28
C SER A 137 18.03 26.05 -9.52
N SER A 138 19.24 26.52 -9.17
CA SER A 138 20.48 25.73 -9.31
C SER A 138 20.49 24.53 -8.37
N GLU A 139 20.20 24.75 -7.07
CA GLU A 139 20.16 23.69 -6.06
C GLU A 139 19.09 22.62 -6.40
N ILE A 140 17.95 23.04 -6.95
CA ILE A 140 16.91 22.11 -7.42
C ILE A 140 17.42 21.31 -8.61
N GLU A 141 18.10 21.94 -9.56
CA GLU A 141 18.64 21.23 -10.74
C GLU A 141 19.73 20.22 -10.32
N ASP A 142 20.64 20.59 -9.44
CA ASP A 142 21.68 19.69 -8.91
C ASP A 142 21.03 18.49 -8.21
N ARG A 143 20.06 18.75 -7.31
CA ARG A 143 19.32 17.68 -6.63
C ARG A 143 18.60 16.74 -7.62
N VAL A 144 18.03 17.27 -8.68
CA VAL A 144 17.36 16.44 -9.71
C VAL A 144 18.36 15.59 -10.48
N ARG A 145 19.58 16.09 -10.76
CA ARG A 145 20.67 15.32 -11.38
C ARG A 145 21.06 14.14 -10.51
N ASP A 146 21.31 14.37 -9.23
CA ASP A 146 21.65 13.31 -8.27
C ASP A 146 20.56 12.24 -8.21
N LEU A 147 19.29 12.63 -8.15
CA LEU A 147 18.16 11.70 -8.09
C LEU A 147 17.99 10.87 -9.37
N VAL A 148 18.24 11.47 -10.52
CA VAL A 148 18.14 10.77 -11.81
C VAL A 148 19.28 9.75 -11.97
N GLU A 149 20.49 10.08 -11.53
CA GLU A 149 21.60 9.14 -11.45
C GLU A 149 21.33 8.02 -10.45
N LEU A 150 20.81 8.36 -9.26
CA LEU A 150 20.46 7.42 -8.19
C LEU A 150 19.48 6.33 -8.67
N VAL A 151 18.50 6.70 -9.50
CA VAL A 151 17.56 5.72 -10.07
C VAL A 151 18.08 5.04 -11.34
N GLY A 152 19.37 5.22 -11.68
CA GLY A 152 20.03 4.58 -12.81
C GLY A 152 19.61 5.12 -14.19
N LEU A 153 19.28 6.41 -14.28
CA LEU A 153 19.00 7.10 -15.54
C LEU A 153 20.15 8.05 -15.91
N ASN A 154 20.34 8.28 -17.22
CA ASN A 154 21.34 9.21 -17.70
C ASN A 154 20.88 10.66 -17.52
N VAL A 155 21.72 11.52 -16.93
CA VAL A 155 21.47 12.95 -16.70
C VAL A 155 21.17 13.72 -18.01
N GLU A 156 21.76 13.31 -19.12
CA GLU A 156 21.49 13.92 -20.44
C GLU A 156 20.01 13.77 -20.84
N SER A 157 19.27 12.84 -20.23
CA SER A 157 17.85 12.62 -20.49
C SER A 157 16.91 13.63 -19.84
N LEU A 158 17.42 14.50 -18.97
CA LEU A 158 16.61 15.50 -18.22
C LEU A 158 15.82 16.45 -19.13
N ILE A 159 16.34 16.75 -20.32
CA ILE A 159 15.66 17.63 -21.29
C ILE A 159 14.62 16.90 -22.14
N ARG A 160 14.52 15.56 -22.04
CA ARG A 160 13.57 14.75 -22.81
C ARG A 160 12.20 14.73 -22.12
N TYR A 161 11.21 14.28 -22.88
CA TYR A 161 9.82 14.13 -22.44
C TYR A 161 9.48 12.67 -22.12
N PRO A 162 8.47 12.40 -21.27
CA PRO A 162 8.10 11.04 -20.85
C PRO A 162 7.89 10.04 -22.00
N HIS A 163 7.36 10.47 -23.13
CA HIS A 163 7.11 9.59 -24.28
C HIS A 163 8.38 8.98 -24.89
N ALA A 164 9.57 9.53 -24.61
CA ALA A 164 10.85 9.00 -25.08
C ALA A 164 11.41 7.85 -24.21
N PHE A 165 10.67 7.43 -23.16
CA PHE A 165 11.13 6.44 -22.19
C PHE A 165 10.25 5.19 -22.16
N SER A 166 10.86 4.04 -21.87
CA SER A 166 10.15 2.78 -21.60
C SER A 166 9.31 2.86 -20.32
N GLY A 167 8.41 1.90 -20.08
CA GLY A 167 7.60 1.81 -18.87
C GLY A 167 8.45 1.80 -17.59
N GLY A 168 9.47 0.95 -17.53
CA GLY A 168 10.40 0.88 -16.40
C GLY A 168 11.21 2.15 -16.18
N GLN A 169 11.66 2.82 -17.25
CA GLN A 169 12.33 4.12 -17.13
C GLN A 169 11.37 5.21 -16.60
N ARG A 170 10.10 5.23 -17.03
CA ARG A 170 9.09 6.14 -16.49
C ARG A 170 8.82 5.87 -15.01
N GLN A 171 8.80 4.60 -14.60
CA GLN A 171 8.66 4.25 -13.20
C GLN A 171 9.85 4.77 -12.38
N ARG A 172 11.08 4.63 -12.87
CA ARG A 172 12.28 5.23 -12.23
C ARG A 172 12.18 6.75 -12.09
N ILE A 173 11.63 7.45 -13.09
CA ILE A 173 11.34 8.90 -13.01
C ILE A 173 10.30 9.18 -11.93
N GLY A 174 9.25 8.38 -11.83
CA GLY A 174 8.24 8.47 -10.77
C GLY A 174 8.82 8.28 -9.38
N ILE A 175 9.75 7.33 -9.21
CA ILE A 175 10.51 7.09 -7.96
C ILE A 175 11.38 8.31 -7.65
N ALA A 176 12.18 8.80 -8.58
CA ALA A 176 13.02 10.00 -8.40
C ALA A 176 12.19 11.22 -7.96
N ARG A 177 11.02 11.43 -8.58
CA ARG A 177 10.07 12.48 -8.19
C ARG A 177 9.56 12.31 -6.76
N ALA A 178 9.22 11.10 -6.35
CA ALA A 178 8.75 10.82 -5.00
C ALA A 178 9.84 11.09 -3.94
N LEU A 179 11.10 10.77 -4.25
CA LEU A 179 12.23 10.98 -3.36
C LEU A 179 12.75 12.43 -3.32
N ALA A 180 12.28 13.30 -4.21
CA ALA A 180 12.82 14.65 -4.38
C ALA A 180 12.84 15.46 -3.07
N THR A 181 11.81 15.37 -2.26
CA THR A 181 11.66 16.12 -1.00
C THR A 181 12.29 15.46 0.22
N ASN A 182 13.04 14.35 0.07
CA ASN A 182 13.51 13.49 1.16
C ASN A 182 12.35 13.11 2.11
N PRO A 183 11.35 12.36 1.61
CA PRO A 183 10.20 11.99 2.40
C PRO A 183 10.59 11.03 3.54
N ARG A 184 9.84 11.04 4.63
CA ARG A 184 9.98 10.06 5.73
C ARG A 184 9.23 8.76 5.44
N ILE A 185 8.14 8.87 4.66
CA ILE A 185 7.33 7.72 4.26
C ILE A 185 6.93 7.84 2.79
N VAL A 186 7.00 6.72 2.08
CA VAL A 186 6.52 6.58 0.71
C VAL A 186 5.41 5.54 0.66
N ILE A 187 4.30 5.89 0.03
CA ILE A 187 3.24 4.95 -0.33
C ILE A 187 3.47 4.52 -1.77
N ALA A 188 3.92 3.28 -1.97
CA ALA A 188 4.13 2.70 -3.30
C ALA A 188 2.87 1.94 -3.72
N ASP A 189 2.03 2.57 -4.55
CA ASP A 189 0.75 2.01 -5.01
C ASP A 189 0.98 1.19 -6.29
N GLU A 190 1.06 -0.12 -6.16
CA GLU A 190 1.32 -1.10 -7.23
C GLU A 190 2.47 -0.70 -8.17
N PRO A 191 3.68 -0.41 -7.64
CA PRO A 191 4.73 0.25 -8.41
C PRO A 191 5.30 -0.58 -9.58
N VAL A 192 4.96 -1.86 -9.66
CA VAL A 192 5.49 -2.79 -10.67
C VAL A 192 4.42 -3.49 -11.50
N SER A 193 3.13 -3.32 -11.20
CA SER A 193 2.02 -4.09 -11.81
C SER A 193 1.88 -3.92 -13.34
N ALA A 194 2.32 -2.80 -13.89
CA ALA A 194 2.25 -2.48 -15.31
C ALA A 194 3.55 -2.79 -16.10
N LEU A 195 4.49 -3.50 -15.48
CA LEU A 195 5.82 -3.77 -16.03
C LEU A 195 6.01 -5.26 -16.34
N ASP A 196 6.91 -5.59 -17.26
CA ASP A 196 7.32 -6.98 -17.48
C ASP A 196 8.17 -7.52 -16.33
N VAL A 197 8.20 -8.85 -16.15
CA VAL A 197 8.81 -9.53 -14.99
C VAL A 197 10.26 -9.13 -14.76
N SER A 198 11.05 -8.98 -15.83
CA SER A 198 12.47 -8.65 -15.70
C SER A 198 12.68 -7.21 -15.23
N VAL A 199 11.83 -6.30 -15.64
CA VAL A 199 11.86 -4.89 -15.21
C VAL A 199 11.26 -4.76 -13.81
N GLN A 200 10.25 -5.56 -13.45
CA GLN A 200 9.72 -5.64 -12.08
C GLN A 200 10.84 -5.92 -11.08
N ALA A 201 11.63 -6.99 -11.29
CA ALA A 201 12.75 -7.33 -10.41
C ALA A 201 13.76 -6.18 -10.24
N GLN A 202 14.07 -5.46 -11.32
CA GLN A 202 14.98 -4.31 -11.26
C GLN A 202 14.41 -3.14 -10.44
N ILE A 203 13.10 -2.89 -10.52
CA ILE A 203 12.44 -1.83 -9.75
C ILE A 203 12.33 -2.22 -8.28
N LEU A 204 12.06 -3.50 -7.97
CA LEU A 204 12.00 -4.00 -6.59
C LEU A 204 13.36 -3.87 -5.90
N ASN A 205 14.44 -4.33 -6.56
CA ASN A 205 15.79 -4.16 -6.04
C ASN A 205 16.13 -2.69 -5.82
N LEU A 206 15.81 -1.81 -6.77
CA LEU A 206 16.00 -0.37 -6.61
C LEU A 206 15.26 0.18 -5.38
N LEU A 207 14.01 -0.23 -5.15
CA LEU A 207 13.24 0.23 -3.98
C LEU A 207 13.84 -0.28 -2.66
N GLN A 208 14.35 -1.52 -2.62
CA GLN A 208 15.05 -2.07 -1.46
C GLN A 208 16.37 -1.33 -1.18
N ASP A 209 17.18 -1.07 -2.22
CA ASP A 209 18.43 -0.32 -2.09
C ASP A 209 18.16 1.10 -1.54
N LEU A 210 17.15 1.77 -2.08
CA LEU A 210 16.72 3.10 -1.62
C LEU A 210 16.17 3.09 -0.18
N GLN A 211 15.43 2.06 0.19
CA GLN A 211 14.92 1.86 1.55
C GLN A 211 16.08 1.72 2.54
N ALA A 212 17.08 0.90 2.21
CA ALA A 212 18.25 0.68 3.04
C ALA A 212 19.16 1.93 3.13
N GLU A 213 19.37 2.64 2.01
CA GLU A 213 20.25 3.82 1.94
C GLU A 213 19.68 5.02 2.70
N PHE A 214 18.36 5.23 2.63
CA PHE A 214 17.70 6.41 3.20
C PHE A 214 16.93 6.14 4.50
N ASP A 215 17.00 4.92 5.09
CA ASP A 215 16.14 4.48 6.21
C ASP A 215 14.65 4.82 5.95
N LEU A 216 14.22 4.57 4.71
CA LEU A 216 12.93 5.00 4.21
C LEU A 216 11.82 4.09 4.76
N THR A 217 10.80 4.67 5.36
CA THR A 217 9.58 3.94 5.70
C THR A 217 8.70 3.77 4.47
N MET A 218 8.17 2.58 4.22
CA MET A 218 7.36 2.31 3.03
C MET A 218 6.07 1.56 3.35
N LEU A 219 4.96 2.01 2.76
CA LEU A 219 3.73 1.21 2.60
C LEU A 219 3.70 0.73 1.16
N PHE A 220 3.97 -0.56 0.96
CA PHE A 220 4.06 -1.19 -0.36
C PHE A 220 2.74 -1.89 -0.68
N ILE A 221 1.95 -1.35 -1.60
CA ILE A 221 0.67 -1.90 -2.02
C ILE A 221 0.89 -2.77 -3.26
N ALA A 222 0.44 -4.02 -3.20
CA ALA A 222 0.45 -4.93 -4.34
C ALA A 222 -0.76 -5.89 -4.31
N HIS A 223 -0.99 -6.58 -5.42
CA HIS A 223 -1.93 -7.69 -5.50
C HIS A 223 -1.21 -9.04 -5.61
N ASP A 224 0.09 -9.03 -5.88
CA ASP A 224 0.94 -10.21 -6.00
C ASP A 224 1.71 -10.45 -4.69
N LEU A 225 1.42 -11.56 -4.05
CA LEU A 225 2.03 -11.95 -2.78
C LEU A 225 3.51 -12.29 -2.95
N SER A 226 3.93 -12.92 -4.06
CA SER A 226 5.35 -13.25 -4.29
C SER A 226 6.24 -12.00 -4.35
N VAL A 227 5.70 -10.90 -4.88
CA VAL A 227 6.39 -9.60 -4.87
C VAL A 227 6.50 -9.04 -3.45
N VAL A 228 5.42 -9.13 -2.67
CA VAL A 228 5.37 -8.58 -1.31
C VAL A 228 6.26 -9.34 -0.35
N GLU A 229 6.32 -10.67 -0.46
CA GLU A 229 7.24 -11.53 0.30
C GLU A 229 8.69 -11.03 0.23
N HIS A 230 9.11 -10.67 -0.98
CA HIS A 230 10.50 -10.26 -1.25
C HIS A 230 10.89 -8.89 -0.68
N VAL A 231 9.93 -7.96 -0.55
CA VAL A 231 10.25 -6.55 -0.25
C VAL A 231 9.74 -6.09 1.12
N SER A 232 8.92 -6.89 1.80
CA SER A 232 8.21 -6.45 3.00
C SER A 232 8.73 -7.12 4.26
N ASP A 233 8.89 -6.33 5.33
CA ASP A 233 9.20 -6.84 6.68
C ASP A 233 7.96 -7.44 7.35
N ARG A 234 6.79 -6.80 7.14
CA ARG A 234 5.48 -7.24 7.62
C ARG A 234 4.44 -7.10 6.50
N VAL A 235 3.39 -7.89 6.61
CA VAL A 235 2.29 -7.88 5.64
C VAL A 235 0.97 -7.64 6.34
N ALA A 236 0.14 -6.79 5.75
CA ALA A 236 -1.26 -6.58 6.10
C ALA A 236 -2.15 -7.05 4.93
N VAL A 237 -3.11 -7.90 5.22
CA VAL A 237 -4.05 -8.44 4.24
C VAL A 237 -5.36 -7.69 4.32
N MET A 238 -5.83 -7.17 3.17
CA MET A 238 -7.05 -6.37 3.09
C MET A 238 -8.12 -7.10 2.28
N TYR A 239 -9.29 -7.26 2.85
CA TYR A 239 -10.48 -7.81 2.21
C TYR A 239 -11.66 -6.83 2.32
N VAL A 240 -12.22 -6.42 1.18
CA VAL A 240 -13.40 -5.54 1.06
C VAL A 240 -13.43 -4.43 2.12
N GLY A 241 -12.43 -3.56 2.08
CA GLY A 241 -12.33 -2.38 2.94
C GLY A 241 -11.78 -2.61 4.35
N LYS A 242 -11.51 -3.84 4.78
CA LYS A 242 -11.01 -4.16 6.14
C LYS A 242 -9.65 -4.84 6.10
N ILE A 243 -8.80 -4.53 7.08
CA ILE A 243 -7.63 -5.36 7.36
C ILE A 243 -8.12 -6.62 8.09
N VAL A 244 -7.83 -7.78 7.53
CA VAL A 244 -8.27 -9.07 8.06
C VAL A 244 -7.16 -9.85 8.75
N GLU A 245 -5.89 -9.56 8.41
CA GLU A 245 -4.73 -10.19 9.02
C GLU A 245 -3.50 -9.29 8.91
N THR A 246 -2.58 -9.33 9.90
CA THR A 246 -1.25 -8.72 9.82
C THR A 246 -0.25 -9.49 10.68
N ALA A 247 0.94 -9.73 10.12
CA ALA A 247 2.06 -10.35 10.83
C ALA A 247 3.41 -9.99 10.19
N GLU A 248 4.51 -10.47 10.76
CA GLU A 248 5.79 -10.54 10.07
C GLU A 248 5.64 -11.40 8.81
N THR A 249 6.38 -11.09 7.74
CA THR A 249 6.20 -11.72 6.44
C THR A 249 6.33 -13.24 6.52
N GLU A 250 7.43 -13.76 7.06
CA GLU A 250 7.67 -15.19 7.22
C GLU A 250 6.56 -15.88 8.01
N GLU A 251 6.14 -15.29 9.16
CA GLU A 251 5.06 -15.85 9.98
C GLU A 251 3.72 -15.91 9.25
N LEU A 252 3.37 -14.87 8.48
CA LEU A 252 2.11 -14.85 7.73
C LEU A 252 2.09 -15.90 6.61
N TYR A 253 3.22 -16.09 5.92
CA TYR A 253 3.32 -17.05 4.81
C TYR A 253 3.33 -18.49 5.32
N LEU A 254 4.05 -18.77 6.39
CA LEU A 254 4.11 -20.13 6.97
C LEU A 254 2.84 -20.49 7.76
N HIS A 255 2.27 -19.54 8.46
CA HIS A 255 1.22 -19.78 9.46
C HIS A 255 0.04 -18.80 9.35
N PRO A 256 -0.67 -18.71 8.22
CA PRO A 256 -1.81 -17.82 8.08
C PRO A 256 -2.88 -18.11 9.15
N LEU A 257 -3.57 -17.07 9.61
CA LEU A 257 -4.62 -17.16 10.62
C LEU A 257 -6.02 -16.85 10.08
N HIS A 258 -6.10 -16.30 8.86
CA HIS A 258 -7.37 -15.99 8.22
C HIS A 258 -7.56 -16.84 6.96
N PRO A 259 -8.71 -17.52 6.77
CA PRO A 259 -8.96 -18.37 5.58
C PRO A 259 -8.85 -17.65 4.23
N TYR A 260 -9.01 -16.34 4.20
CA TYR A 260 -8.76 -15.55 2.99
C TYR A 260 -7.27 -15.47 2.65
N THR A 261 -6.40 -15.32 3.65
CA THR A 261 -4.94 -15.33 3.48
C THR A 261 -4.47 -16.68 2.96
N GLU A 262 -4.97 -17.79 3.53
CA GLU A 262 -4.72 -19.15 3.02
C GLU A 262 -5.08 -19.26 1.53
N ALA A 263 -6.24 -18.76 1.14
CA ALA A 263 -6.67 -18.80 -0.26
C ALA A 263 -5.79 -17.93 -1.17
N LEU A 264 -5.34 -16.75 -0.70
CA LEU A 264 -4.42 -15.91 -1.46
C LEU A 264 -3.04 -16.59 -1.62
N LEU A 265 -2.52 -17.19 -0.56
CA LEU A 265 -1.25 -17.93 -0.57
C LEU A 265 -1.30 -19.15 -1.50
N SER A 266 -2.42 -19.87 -1.54
CA SER A 266 -2.60 -21.01 -2.45
C SER A 266 -2.53 -20.63 -3.94
N ALA A 267 -2.70 -19.35 -4.28
CA ALA A 267 -2.59 -18.83 -5.64
C ALA A 267 -1.16 -18.38 -6.01
N VAL A 268 -0.25 -18.34 -5.04
CA VAL A 268 1.18 -18.05 -5.28
C VAL A 268 1.78 -19.23 -6.02
N SER A 269 2.34 -18.99 -7.20
CA SER A 269 2.95 -20.06 -8.01
C SER A 269 4.30 -20.46 -7.41
N VAL A 270 4.41 -21.72 -7.00
CA VAL A 270 5.72 -22.31 -6.67
C VAL A 270 6.42 -22.65 -7.98
N PRO A 271 7.70 -22.27 -8.19
CA PRO A 271 8.41 -22.53 -9.44
C PRO A 271 8.70 -24.02 -9.74
N ASP A 272 8.33 -24.93 -8.85
CA ASP A 272 8.57 -26.37 -9.00
C ASP A 272 7.38 -27.05 -9.69
N PRO A 273 7.52 -27.53 -10.95
CA PRO A 273 6.45 -28.20 -11.68
C PRO A 273 6.08 -29.59 -11.10
N ASP A 274 6.92 -30.17 -10.25
CA ASP A 274 6.67 -31.47 -9.64
C ASP A 274 5.85 -31.39 -8.35
N ILE A 275 5.71 -30.20 -7.78
CA ILE A 275 4.82 -29.94 -6.64
C ILE A 275 3.42 -29.65 -7.19
N GLY A 276 2.55 -30.66 -7.12
CA GLY A 276 1.11 -30.48 -7.43
C GLY A 276 0.51 -29.47 -6.44
N GLN A 277 0.27 -28.23 -6.88
CA GLN A 277 -0.44 -27.24 -6.06
C GLN A 277 -1.96 -27.46 -6.19
N ASP A 278 -2.60 -27.79 -5.08
CA ASP A 278 -4.05 -27.69 -4.95
C ASP A 278 -4.43 -26.21 -4.81
N HIS A 279 -4.59 -25.52 -5.94
CA HIS A 279 -5.10 -24.16 -5.94
C HIS A 279 -6.49 -24.10 -5.31
N MET A 280 -6.61 -23.39 -4.20
CA MET A 280 -7.89 -23.16 -3.56
C MET A 280 -8.73 -22.19 -4.38
N ILE A 281 -9.70 -22.71 -5.11
CA ILE A 281 -10.65 -21.87 -5.85
C ILE A 281 -11.70 -21.34 -4.88
N LEU A 282 -11.67 -20.03 -4.63
CA LEU A 282 -12.69 -19.37 -3.84
C LEU A 282 -14.03 -19.36 -4.60
N PRO A 283 -15.14 -19.74 -3.96
CA PRO A 283 -16.46 -19.69 -4.60
C PRO A 283 -16.93 -18.23 -4.80
N GLY A 284 -17.59 -17.95 -5.91
CA GLY A 284 -18.23 -16.66 -6.18
C GLY A 284 -17.26 -15.49 -6.36
N GLU A 285 -17.79 -14.28 -6.26
CA GLU A 285 -17.06 -13.02 -6.35
C GLU A 285 -16.84 -12.41 -4.96
N ALA A 286 -15.88 -11.48 -4.85
CA ALA A 286 -15.69 -10.69 -3.63
C ALA A 286 -16.99 -9.96 -3.26
N ALA A 287 -17.24 -9.78 -1.96
CA ALA A 287 -18.44 -9.11 -1.50
C ALA A 287 -18.53 -7.69 -2.08
N ASN A 288 -19.75 -7.31 -2.47
CA ASN A 288 -19.99 -5.97 -3.02
C ASN A 288 -19.84 -4.90 -1.92
N PRO A 289 -18.92 -3.93 -2.03
CA PRO A 289 -18.71 -2.91 -1.02
C PRO A 289 -19.91 -1.96 -0.86
N ALA A 290 -20.90 -2.00 -1.76
CA ALA A 290 -22.16 -1.28 -1.65
C ALA A 290 -23.27 -2.07 -0.91
N ASP A 291 -23.10 -3.38 -0.78
CA ASP A 291 -24.04 -4.30 -0.13
C ASP A 291 -23.27 -5.40 0.59
N LEU A 292 -22.70 -5.04 1.73
CA LEU A 292 -21.82 -5.92 2.51
C LEU A 292 -22.62 -6.98 3.26
N PRO A 293 -22.13 -8.23 3.33
CA PRO A 293 -22.76 -9.26 4.14
C PRO A 293 -22.69 -8.90 5.64
N SER A 294 -23.66 -9.41 6.42
CA SER A 294 -23.62 -9.33 7.87
C SER A 294 -22.48 -10.17 8.44
N GLY A 295 -22.02 -9.88 9.66
CA GLY A 295 -20.99 -10.63 10.34
C GLY A 295 -19.62 -10.49 9.70
N CYS A 296 -18.91 -11.59 9.48
CA CYS A 296 -17.64 -11.65 8.78
C CYS A 296 -17.85 -11.43 7.28
N TYR A 297 -17.20 -10.42 6.68
CA TYR A 297 -17.38 -10.12 5.25
C TYR A 297 -16.92 -11.25 4.32
N PHE A 298 -16.03 -12.13 4.81
CA PHE A 298 -15.53 -13.25 4.03
C PHE A 298 -16.42 -14.51 4.14
N HIS A 299 -17.40 -14.57 5.08
CA HIS A 299 -18.16 -15.80 5.34
C HIS A 299 -18.83 -16.42 4.09
N PRO A 300 -19.30 -15.66 3.07
CA PRO A 300 -19.93 -16.29 1.90
C PRO A 300 -18.97 -17.11 1.03
N ARG A 301 -17.67 -16.86 1.15
CA ARG A 301 -16.59 -17.53 0.39
C ARG A 301 -15.74 -18.44 1.27
N CYS A 302 -15.95 -18.42 2.58
CA CYS A 302 -15.14 -19.16 3.56
C CYS A 302 -15.61 -20.61 3.68
N ARG A 303 -14.73 -21.57 3.41
CA ARG A 303 -15.02 -23.00 3.57
C ARG A 303 -15.17 -23.45 5.03
N TYR A 304 -14.68 -22.63 5.97
CA TYR A 304 -14.78 -22.86 7.42
C TYR A 304 -15.90 -22.05 8.08
N ALA A 305 -16.81 -21.45 7.28
CA ALA A 305 -17.84 -20.58 7.82
C ALA A 305 -18.87 -21.34 8.66
N GLU A 306 -19.11 -20.85 9.88
CA GLU A 306 -20.17 -21.31 10.78
C GLU A 306 -21.26 -20.23 10.93
N ASP A 307 -22.36 -20.57 11.64
CA ASP A 307 -23.47 -19.64 11.86
C ASP A 307 -23.06 -18.35 12.56
N ARG A 308 -22.10 -18.43 13.47
CA ARG A 308 -21.51 -17.27 14.13
C ARG A 308 -20.90 -16.28 13.12
N CYS A 309 -20.22 -16.78 12.10
CA CYS A 309 -19.61 -15.94 11.06
C CYS A 309 -20.64 -15.14 10.25
N ARG A 310 -21.89 -15.60 10.18
CA ARG A 310 -23.00 -14.94 9.47
C ARG A 310 -23.61 -13.80 10.26
N THR A 311 -23.54 -13.87 11.60
CA THR A 311 -24.27 -12.97 12.50
C THR A 311 -23.37 -12.00 13.26
N GLU A 312 -22.13 -12.41 13.55
CA GLU A 312 -21.20 -11.62 14.37
C GLU A 312 -19.98 -11.18 13.56
N THR A 313 -19.60 -9.92 13.71
CA THR A 313 -18.33 -9.41 13.16
C THR A 313 -17.18 -9.87 14.04
N PRO A 314 -16.15 -10.55 13.49
CA PRO A 314 -15.00 -10.98 14.25
C PRO A 314 -14.20 -9.78 14.77
N ALA A 315 -13.76 -9.85 16.03
CA ALA A 315 -12.90 -8.85 16.64
C ALA A 315 -11.49 -8.90 16.01
N TRP A 316 -10.77 -7.79 16.08
CA TRP A 316 -9.33 -7.75 15.78
C TRP A 316 -8.57 -8.28 17.00
N THR A 317 -7.97 -9.43 16.88
CA THR A 317 -7.34 -10.14 18.00
C THR A 317 -5.90 -10.53 17.67
N GLU A 318 -5.02 -10.41 18.65
CA GLU A 318 -3.68 -10.99 18.61
C GLU A 318 -3.79 -12.47 18.99
N ALA A 319 -3.72 -13.35 17.99
CA ALA A 319 -3.82 -14.80 18.22
C ALA A 319 -2.45 -15.46 18.47
N ARG A 320 -1.37 -14.80 17.98
CA ARG A 320 0.03 -15.15 18.29
C ARG A 320 0.82 -13.85 18.50
N PRO A 321 1.98 -13.86 19.18
CA PRO A 321 2.77 -12.65 19.38
C PRO A 321 3.07 -11.90 18.08
N GLY A 322 2.57 -10.66 17.95
CA GLY A 322 2.73 -9.82 16.74
C GLY A 322 1.88 -10.25 15.55
N HIS A 323 1.04 -11.29 15.66
CA HIS A 323 0.19 -11.81 14.60
C HIS A 323 -1.30 -11.61 14.94
N PHE A 324 -1.93 -10.73 14.21
CA PHE A 324 -3.31 -10.30 14.42
C PHE A 324 -4.21 -10.76 13.28
N ALA A 325 -5.44 -11.18 13.62
CA ALA A 325 -6.43 -11.56 12.63
C ALA A 325 -7.87 -11.18 13.04
N ARG A 326 -8.73 -10.94 12.04
CA ARG A 326 -10.18 -10.78 12.17
C ARG A 326 -10.90 -12.08 11.77
N CYS A 327 -10.69 -13.14 12.54
CA CYS A 327 -11.35 -14.42 12.35
C CYS A 327 -11.84 -14.94 13.71
N HIS A 328 -13.08 -15.50 13.76
CA HIS A 328 -13.61 -16.09 15.00
C HIS A 328 -12.80 -17.30 15.47
N PHE A 329 -12.08 -17.92 14.57
CA PHE A 329 -11.30 -19.14 14.78
C PHE A 329 -9.81 -18.94 14.57
N ALA A 330 -9.33 -17.69 14.69
CA ALA A 330 -7.90 -17.37 14.55
C ALA A 330 -7.06 -18.18 15.55
N GLY A 331 -6.11 -18.97 15.03
CA GLY A 331 -5.27 -19.86 15.83
C GLY A 331 -5.90 -21.21 16.21
N GLU A 332 -7.18 -21.45 15.87
CA GLU A 332 -7.86 -22.74 16.07
C GLU A 332 -7.90 -23.57 14.77
N LEU A 333 -7.92 -22.91 13.62
CA LEU A 333 -7.89 -23.57 12.32
C LEU A 333 -6.46 -23.97 11.94
N GLU A 334 -6.30 -25.16 11.37
CA GLU A 334 -5.08 -25.60 10.70
C GLU A 334 -5.12 -25.13 9.24
N LEU A 335 -4.67 -23.89 9.00
CA LEU A 335 -4.59 -23.32 7.67
C LEU A 335 -3.24 -23.64 7.03
N THR A 336 -3.26 -23.83 5.70
CA THR A 336 -2.06 -24.17 4.95
C THR A 336 -1.35 -22.90 4.50
N GLY A 337 -0.11 -22.73 4.94
CA GLY A 337 0.81 -21.73 4.43
C GLY A 337 1.59 -22.21 3.21
N VAL A 338 2.57 -21.43 2.77
CA VAL A 338 3.55 -21.78 1.74
C VAL A 338 4.93 -21.67 2.35
N ASP A 339 5.79 -22.63 2.05
CA ASP A 339 7.21 -22.55 2.38
C ASP A 339 7.85 -21.46 1.49
N ALA A 340 8.63 -20.57 2.14
CA ALA A 340 9.31 -19.45 1.48
C ALA A 340 10.48 -19.91 0.60
#